data_198ffd646f4b83d14b6bfde129bfe275
#
_entry.id   198ffd646f4b83d14b6bfde129bfe275
#
_cell.length_a   1.000
_cell.length_b   1.000
_cell.length_c   1.000
_cell.angle_alpha   90.00
_cell.angle_beta   90.00
_cell.angle_gamma   90.00
#
_symmetry.space_group_name_H-M   'P 1'
#
loop_
_entity.id
_entity.type
_entity.pdbx_description
1 polymer ?
#
loop_
_entity_poly.entity_id
_entity_poly.type
_entity_poly.pdbx_seq_one_letter_code
_entity_poly.pdbx_strand_id
1 'polypeptide(L)'
;MEKSSGEALIRQFASLDVLVAAHGAGVTNIIFMVPNSAVYELFPPFWQYGCYRRLASNVGVLYAKDTAVGVKGRECDRDPNSLYCQYNGIRDRDFVMNVTVIERRMKKVVWEVWNKKYHVVL
;
A
#
# COMPACT_ATOMS: atom_id res chain seq x y z
N MET A 1 -0.46 2.10 28.17
CA MET A 1 -0.03 2.02 26.78
C MET A 1 0.84 3.22 26.45
N GLU A 2 2.07 2.96 26.16
CA GLU A 2 2.96 4.06 25.75
C GLU A 2 2.49 4.62 24.43
N LYS A 3 2.32 5.93 24.41
CA LYS A 3 2.10 6.62 23.14
C LYS A 3 3.43 6.66 22.41
N SER A 4 3.46 6.10 21.20
CA SER A 4 4.60 6.31 20.32
C SER A 4 4.81 7.81 20.17
N SER A 5 5.98 8.30 20.51
CA SER A 5 6.34 9.66 20.18
C SER A 5 6.38 9.83 18.67
N GLY A 6 6.17 11.03 18.17
CA GLY A 6 6.33 11.31 16.74
C GLY A 6 7.71 10.89 16.23
N GLU A 7 8.73 11.03 17.05
CA GLU A 7 10.10 10.60 16.73
C GLU A 7 10.18 9.09 16.56
N ALA A 8 9.54 8.30 17.44
CA ALA A 8 9.54 6.85 17.34
C ALA A 8 8.84 6.39 16.05
N LEU A 9 7.74 7.04 15.67
CA LEU A 9 7.03 6.76 14.43
C LEU A 9 7.91 7.05 13.21
N ILE A 10 8.57 8.20 13.19
CA ILE A 10 9.48 8.58 12.09
C ILE A 10 10.60 7.56 11.96
N ARG A 11 11.24 7.18 13.05
CA ARG A 11 12.32 6.17 13.05
C ARG A 11 11.84 4.82 12.54
N GLN A 12 10.66 4.40 12.95
CA GLN A 12 10.06 3.15 12.50
C GLN A 12 9.91 3.12 10.98
N PHE A 13 9.28 4.16 10.41
CA PHE A 13 9.08 4.22 8.95
C PHE A 13 10.42 4.43 8.21
N ALA A 14 11.33 5.21 8.75
CA ALA A 14 12.65 5.41 8.14
C ALA A 14 13.49 4.11 8.07
N SER A 15 13.22 3.15 8.94
CA SER A 15 13.93 1.87 8.96
C SER A 15 13.35 0.82 8.02
N LEU A 16 12.18 1.06 7.43
CA LEU A 16 11.53 0.09 6.54
C LEU A 16 12.19 0.05 5.17
N ASP A 17 12.37 -1.13 4.65
CA ASP A 17 12.70 -1.34 3.25
C ASP A 17 11.43 -1.49 2.41
N VAL A 18 10.45 -2.22 2.93
CA VAL A 18 9.16 -2.43 2.28
C VAL A 18 8.05 -2.30 3.30
N LEU A 19 7.07 -1.47 3.00
CA LEU A 19 5.82 -1.39 3.73
C LEU A 19 4.73 -2.10 2.92
N VAL A 20 4.13 -3.12 3.49
CA VAL A 20 2.92 -3.74 2.93
C VAL A 20 1.74 -3.29 3.75
N ALA A 21 0.78 -2.64 3.13
CA ALA A 21 -0.33 -2.06 3.86
C ALA A 21 -1.62 -2.07 3.04
N ALA A 22 -2.73 -2.31 3.72
CA ALA A 22 -4.05 -2.03 3.14
C ALA A 22 -4.23 -0.52 2.96
N HIS A 23 -4.94 -0.14 1.91
CA HIS A 23 -5.26 1.26 1.66
C HIS A 23 -5.89 1.90 2.91
N GLY A 24 -5.38 3.05 3.30
CA GLY A 24 -5.86 3.77 4.46
C GLY A 24 -4.95 4.93 4.85
N ALA A 25 -5.41 5.77 5.76
CA ALA A 25 -4.72 7.01 6.15
C ALA A 25 -3.30 6.78 6.69
N GLY A 26 -3.05 5.62 7.31
CA GLY A 26 -1.72 5.27 7.82
C GLY A 26 -0.63 5.20 6.75
N VAL A 27 -1.00 4.96 5.49
CA VAL A 27 -0.04 4.94 4.37
C VAL A 27 0.59 6.33 4.14
N THR A 28 -0.01 7.39 4.62
CA THR A 28 0.59 8.74 4.57
C THR A 28 1.99 8.78 5.19
N ASN A 29 2.27 7.92 6.15
CA ASN A 29 3.58 7.85 6.82
C ASN A 29 4.73 7.41 5.91
N ILE A 30 4.47 7.04 4.66
CA ILE A 30 5.53 6.78 3.67
C ILE A 30 6.43 8.00 3.43
N ILE A 31 5.96 9.20 3.78
CA ILE A 31 6.79 10.42 3.73
C ILE A 31 8.06 10.32 4.60
N PHE A 32 8.05 9.44 5.59
CA PHE A 32 9.20 9.20 6.46
C PHE A 32 10.10 8.06 5.99
N MET A 33 9.73 7.36 4.93
CA MET A 33 10.54 6.29 4.36
C MET A 33 11.71 6.85 3.57
N VAL A 34 12.81 6.13 3.57
CA VAL A 34 13.99 6.50 2.81
C VAL A 34 13.72 6.31 1.30
N PRO A 35 14.19 7.21 0.43
CA PRO A 35 14.07 7.02 -1.02
C PRO A 35 14.57 5.65 -1.48
N ASN A 36 13.91 5.07 -2.47
CA ASN A 36 14.13 3.72 -3.00
C ASN A 36 13.74 2.58 -2.06
N SER A 37 13.14 2.88 -0.91
CA SER A 37 12.29 1.93 -0.20
C SER A 37 10.97 1.78 -0.96
N ALA A 38 10.17 0.79 -0.64
CA ALA A 38 8.94 0.53 -1.38
C ALA A 38 7.72 0.48 -0.47
N VAL A 39 6.60 0.89 -1.02
CA VAL A 39 5.27 0.63 -0.46
C VAL A 39 4.50 -0.28 -1.40
N TYR A 40 3.91 -1.31 -0.83
CA TYR A 40 3.02 -2.23 -1.53
C TYR A 40 1.61 -2.05 -0.95
N GLU A 41 0.77 -1.36 -1.70
CA GLU A 41 -0.59 -1.01 -1.28
C GLU A 41 -1.59 -2.06 -1.74
N LEU A 42 -2.42 -2.53 -0.80
CA LEU A 42 -3.46 -3.52 -1.06
C LEU A 42 -4.82 -2.84 -1.03
N PHE A 43 -5.60 -3.06 -2.07
CA PHE A 43 -6.94 -2.49 -2.19
C PHE A 43 -8.02 -3.54 -1.99
N PRO A 44 -9.16 -3.18 -1.38
CA PRO A 44 -10.32 -4.03 -1.37
C PRO A 44 -10.90 -4.18 -2.79
N PRO A 45 -11.75 -5.17 -3.02
CA PRO A 45 -12.39 -5.35 -4.33
C PRO A 45 -13.12 -4.07 -4.78
N PHE A 46 -13.00 -3.74 -6.06
CA PHE A 46 -13.65 -2.61 -6.72
C PHE A 46 -13.24 -1.21 -6.23
N TRP A 47 -12.26 -1.10 -5.33
CA TRP A 47 -11.76 0.18 -4.87
C TRP A 47 -10.32 0.40 -5.34
N GLN A 48 -10.08 1.55 -5.96
CA GLN A 48 -8.72 2.03 -6.25
C GLN A 48 -8.69 3.54 -6.08
N TYR A 49 -7.63 4.03 -5.50
CA TYR A 49 -7.41 5.46 -5.35
C TYR A 49 -5.91 5.77 -5.39
N GLY A 50 -5.55 6.74 -6.21
CA GLY A 50 -4.15 6.99 -6.55
C GLY A 50 -3.40 7.96 -5.64
N CYS A 51 -3.93 8.37 -4.49
CA CYS A 51 -3.30 9.38 -3.66
C CYS A 51 -1.92 8.95 -3.13
N TYR A 52 -1.79 7.71 -2.67
CA TYR A 52 -0.52 7.21 -2.14
C TYR A 52 0.49 6.86 -3.22
N ARG A 53 0.03 6.47 -4.38
CA ARG A 53 0.89 6.33 -5.55
C ARG A 53 1.56 7.66 -5.91
N ARG A 54 0.80 8.74 -5.92
CA ARG A 54 1.31 10.07 -6.19
C ARG A 54 2.26 10.54 -5.07
N LEU A 55 1.87 10.30 -3.83
CA LEU A 55 2.71 10.64 -2.69
C LEU A 55 4.05 9.88 -2.74
N ALA A 56 4.02 8.58 -3.02
CA ALA A 56 5.22 7.78 -3.18
C ALA A 56 6.14 8.34 -4.26
N SER A 57 5.59 8.69 -5.41
CA SER A 57 6.35 9.33 -6.49
C SER A 57 7.02 10.63 -6.03
N ASN A 58 6.31 11.45 -5.26
CA ASN A 58 6.84 12.73 -4.80
C ASN A 58 7.97 12.59 -3.77
N VAL A 59 7.95 11.55 -2.98
CA VAL A 59 8.99 11.32 -1.93
C VAL A 59 10.06 10.31 -2.34
N GLY A 60 10.01 9.80 -3.55
CA GLY A 60 11.02 8.87 -4.07
C GLY A 60 10.88 7.44 -3.57
N VAL A 61 9.71 7.05 -3.07
CA VAL A 61 9.41 5.69 -2.64
C VAL A 61 8.84 4.91 -3.81
N LEU A 62 9.34 3.69 -4.03
CA LEU A 62 8.84 2.79 -5.05
C LEU A 62 7.42 2.35 -4.69
N TYR A 63 6.58 2.19 -5.70
CA TYR A 63 5.16 1.87 -5.49
C TYR A 63 4.74 0.62 -6.23
N ALA A 64 4.05 -0.26 -5.52
CA ALA A 64 3.35 -1.41 -6.09
C ALA A 64 1.96 -1.51 -5.49
N LYS A 65 1.05 -2.11 -6.21
CA LYS A 65 -0.32 -2.35 -5.74
C LYS A 65 -0.88 -3.65 -6.29
N ASP A 66 -1.81 -4.19 -5.56
CA ASP A 66 -2.74 -5.22 -6.03
C ASP A 66 -4.11 -4.98 -5.40
N THR A 67 -5.14 -5.42 -6.10
CA THR A 67 -6.53 -5.31 -5.67
C THR A 67 -7.07 -6.70 -5.41
N ALA A 68 -7.74 -6.89 -4.29
CA ALA A 68 -8.39 -8.15 -3.98
C ALA A 68 -9.52 -8.45 -4.98
N VAL A 69 -9.73 -9.71 -5.27
CA VAL A 69 -10.85 -10.14 -6.12
C VAL A 69 -12.11 -10.21 -5.26
N GLY A 70 -13.15 -9.51 -5.69
CA GLY A 70 -14.45 -9.50 -5.00
C GLY A 70 -15.45 -10.42 -5.64
N VAL A 71 -16.47 -10.77 -4.85
CA VAL A 71 -17.62 -11.52 -5.33
C VAL A 71 -18.71 -10.53 -5.72
N LYS A 72 -19.20 -10.59 -6.95
CA LYS A 72 -20.37 -9.84 -7.39
C LYS A 72 -21.63 -10.44 -6.80
N GLY A 73 -22.61 -9.63 -6.48
CA GLY A 73 -23.91 -10.08 -6.00
C GLY A 73 -24.51 -9.20 -4.92
N ARG A 74 -23.75 -8.29 -4.38
CA ARG A 74 -24.24 -7.29 -3.44
C ARG A 74 -24.62 -6.01 -4.18
N GLU A 75 -25.48 -5.21 -3.57
CA GLU A 75 -25.99 -3.98 -4.17
C GLU A 75 -24.87 -3.02 -4.60
N CYS A 76 -23.85 -2.87 -3.77
CA CYS A 76 -22.69 -2.04 -4.09
C CYS A 76 -21.80 -2.65 -5.18
N ASP A 77 -21.83 -3.94 -5.37
CA ASP A 77 -21.08 -4.60 -6.43
C ASP A 77 -21.71 -4.37 -7.82
N ARG A 78 -22.99 -3.95 -7.88
CA ARG A 78 -23.66 -3.56 -9.12
C ARG A 78 -23.21 -2.21 -9.64
N ASP A 79 -22.94 -1.28 -8.73
CA ASP A 79 -22.47 0.05 -9.06
C ASP A 79 -21.32 0.46 -8.13
N PRO A 80 -20.14 -0.12 -8.35
CA PRO A 80 -18.99 0.16 -7.51
C PRO A 80 -18.48 1.60 -7.67
N ASN A 81 -18.91 2.31 -8.70
CA ASN A 81 -18.51 3.69 -8.94
C ASN A 81 -19.40 4.72 -8.25
N SER A 82 -20.51 4.31 -7.64
CA SER A 82 -21.30 5.25 -6.87
C SER A 82 -20.51 5.75 -5.66
N LEU A 83 -20.59 7.05 -5.39
CA LEU A 83 -19.88 7.64 -4.25
C LEU A 83 -20.32 7.01 -2.92
N TYR A 84 -21.61 6.70 -2.79
CA TYR A 84 -22.14 6.05 -1.59
C TYR A 84 -21.47 4.70 -1.35
N CYS A 85 -21.40 3.85 -2.37
CA CYS A 85 -20.81 2.52 -2.25
C CYS A 85 -19.29 2.60 -2.03
N GLN A 86 -18.61 3.52 -2.70
CA GLN A 86 -17.16 3.68 -2.52
C GLN A 86 -16.81 4.07 -1.08
N TYR A 87 -17.52 5.03 -0.50
CA TYR A 87 -17.19 5.51 0.85
C TYR A 87 -17.81 4.69 1.98
N ASN A 88 -18.94 4.02 1.74
CA ASN A 88 -19.68 3.33 2.81
C ASN A 88 -19.69 1.81 2.70
N GLY A 89 -19.41 1.24 1.54
CA GLY A 89 -19.53 -0.19 1.33
C GLY A 89 -18.29 -0.87 0.80
N ILE A 90 -17.47 -0.19 0.02
CA ILE A 90 -16.33 -0.78 -0.68
C ILE A 90 -15.01 -0.46 0.00
N ARG A 91 -14.77 0.81 0.27
CA ARG A 91 -13.49 1.28 0.84
C ARG A 91 -13.15 0.61 2.17
N ASP A 92 -14.13 0.45 3.03
CA ASP A 92 -13.93 -0.07 4.39
C ASP A 92 -14.23 -1.57 4.50
N ARG A 93 -14.39 -2.25 3.36
CA ARG A 93 -14.67 -3.68 3.33
C ARG A 93 -13.45 -4.49 3.71
N ASP A 94 -13.65 -5.49 4.58
CA ASP A 94 -12.65 -6.51 4.81
C ASP A 94 -12.44 -7.33 3.53
N PHE A 95 -11.20 -7.73 3.30
CA PHE A 95 -10.87 -8.50 2.11
C PHE A 95 -9.71 -9.46 2.38
N VAL A 96 -9.63 -10.46 1.51
CA VAL A 96 -8.57 -11.47 1.56
C VAL A 96 -7.80 -11.41 0.24
N MET A 97 -6.49 -11.34 0.35
CA MET A 97 -5.60 -11.37 -0.81
C MET A 97 -5.19 -12.79 -1.14
N ASN A 98 -5.03 -13.08 -2.42
CA ASN A 98 -4.45 -14.33 -2.88
C ASN A 98 -2.96 -14.36 -2.56
N VAL A 99 -2.53 -15.38 -1.79
CA VAL A 99 -1.14 -15.52 -1.35
C VAL A 99 -0.16 -15.63 -2.53
N THR A 100 -0.55 -16.29 -3.60
CA THR A 100 0.29 -16.43 -4.81
C THR A 100 0.55 -15.06 -5.46
N VAL A 101 -0.46 -14.20 -5.49
CA VAL A 101 -0.32 -12.84 -6.03
C VAL A 101 0.63 -12.02 -5.16
N ILE A 102 0.44 -12.07 -3.84
CA ILE A 102 1.32 -11.37 -2.89
C ILE A 102 2.76 -11.84 -3.03
N GLU A 103 2.99 -13.14 -3.05
CA GLU A 103 4.33 -13.71 -3.17
C GLU A 103 5.02 -13.23 -4.44
N ARG A 104 4.33 -13.29 -5.56
CA ARG A 104 4.87 -12.84 -6.85
C ARG A 104 5.24 -11.36 -6.83
N ARG A 105 4.36 -10.53 -6.30
CA ARG A 105 4.60 -9.09 -6.19
C ARG A 105 5.73 -8.78 -5.23
N MET A 106 5.77 -9.44 -4.09
CA MET A 106 6.81 -9.24 -3.09
C MET A 106 8.20 -9.59 -3.62
N LYS A 107 8.34 -10.66 -4.40
CA LYS A 107 9.61 -10.99 -5.04
C LYS A 107 10.13 -9.87 -5.92
N LYS A 108 9.24 -9.25 -6.73
CA LYS A 108 9.60 -8.12 -7.58
C LYS A 108 9.98 -6.88 -6.77
N VAL A 109 9.16 -6.56 -5.76
CA VAL A 109 9.37 -5.37 -4.92
C VAL A 109 10.68 -5.48 -4.16
N VAL A 110 10.94 -6.61 -3.53
CA VAL A 110 12.20 -6.84 -2.80
C VAL A 110 13.41 -6.75 -3.73
N TRP A 111 13.30 -7.33 -4.92
CA TRP A 111 14.37 -7.24 -5.91
C TRP A 111 14.66 -5.80 -6.34
N GLU A 112 13.62 -5.00 -6.59
CA GLU A 112 13.78 -3.59 -6.95
C GLU A 112 14.42 -2.78 -5.84
N VAL A 113 13.98 -2.97 -4.59
CA VAL A 113 14.57 -2.31 -3.42
C VAL A 113 16.03 -2.70 -3.27
N TRP A 114 16.34 -3.98 -3.39
CA TRP A 114 17.72 -4.47 -3.33
C TRP A 114 18.60 -3.77 -4.36
N ASN A 115 18.14 -3.68 -5.61
CA ASN A 115 18.94 -3.09 -6.68
C ASN A 115 19.05 -1.57 -6.59
N LYS A 116 17.99 -0.88 -6.17
CA LYS A 116 17.96 0.59 -6.17
C LYS A 116 18.47 1.20 -4.87
N LYS A 117 18.21 0.57 -3.74
CA LYS A 117 18.58 1.09 -2.43
C LYS A 117 19.94 0.60 -1.97
N TYR A 118 20.25 -0.67 -2.22
CA TYR A 118 21.44 -1.33 -1.70
C TYR A 118 22.46 -1.73 -2.76
N HIS A 119 22.16 -1.53 -4.03
CA HIS A 119 23.12 -1.88 -5.06
C HIS A 119 24.34 -0.98 -4.98
N VAL A 120 25.48 -1.60 -4.72
CA VAL A 120 26.77 -0.92 -4.72
C VAL A 120 27.49 -1.26 -6.01
N VAL A 121 27.74 -0.25 -6.83
CA VAL A 121 28.60 -0.40 -8.00
C VAL A 121 30.03 -0.26 -7.53
N LEU A 122 30.75 -1.34 -7.61
CA LEU A 122 32.17 -1.35 -7.29
C LEU A 122 32.99 -0.98 -8.51
#